data_64cb5865284952663e4c4a99b3aa2c4b
#
_entry.id   64cb5865284952663e4c4a99b3aa2c4b
#
_cell.length_a   1.000
_cell.length_b   1.000
_cell.length_c   1.000
_cell.angle_alpha   90.00
_cell.angle_beta   90.00
_cell.angle_gamma   90.00
#
_symmetry.space_group_name_H-M   'P 1'
#
loop_
_entity.id
_entity.type
_entity.pdbx_description
1 polymer ?
#
loop_
_entity_poly.entity_id
_entity_poly.type
_entity_poly.pdbx_seq_one_letter_code
_entity_poly.pdbx_strand_id
1 'polypeptide(L)'
;MAKAKAPLVLPKFIRDLTARVISVALPKVAWDKKYYRLWEKTGFHVTPNHFFFPIPDTNALDKGLWEKESMLVGIDMNMNEQLKLLTQIFPKYQEEYAFRTAKTSTPYEYYLDNGSFGAVDAEVLHSMIRYFKPKRIIEIGSGFSTYVSARACLLNKEKEEVNTELVAVEPFPNDVLKGGFPGLSALIQKPLEQVDLDLFCSLEANDFLFIDSTHVLKIGGDVKYLYLEVLPRLTKGVIVHSHDIFFPFEYPKSWVLENHWFWTEQYLLQAFLAFNTAFEVLWAGQYMNRKYPKQVSKTFPSYRKDAFPGSLWIKRKTNKTII
;
A
#
# COMPACT_ATOMS: atom_id res chain seq x y z
N MET A 1 11.64 8.27 14.50
CA MET A 1 12.09 7.32 15.55
C MET A 1 13.53 6.95 15.27
N ALA A 2 14.42 7.02 16.27
CA ALA A 2 15.78 6.51 16.10
C ALA A 2 15.66 5.04 15.67
N LYS A 3 16.45 4.61 14.66
CA LYS A 3 16.61 3.19 14.34
C LYS A 3 16.84 2.46 15.66
N ALA A 4 15.88 1.64 16.08
CA ALA A 4 16.08 0.76 17.20
C ALA A 4 17.33 -0.05 16.86
N LYS A 5 18.41 0.13 17.64
CA LYS A 5 19.57 -0.76 17.55
C LYS A 5 19.01 -2.17 17.64
N ALA A 6 19.40 -3.05 16.71
CA ALA A 6 19.00 -4.45 16.78
C ALA A 6 19.20 -4.91 18.23
N PRO A 7 18.17 -5.42 18.92
CA PRO A 7 18.29 -5.79 20.31
C PRO A 7 19.40 -6.82 20.44
N LEU A 8 20.25 -6.69 21.48
CA LEU A 8 21.20 -7.74 21.84
C LEU A 8 20.43 -9.05 21.93
N VAL A 9 20.72 -9.98 21.01
CA VAL A 9 20.00 -11.24 20.93
C VAL A 9 20.48 -12.13 22.06
N LEU A 10 19.70 -12.21 23.12
CA LEU A 10 19.99 -13.15 24.22
C LEU A 10 20.06 -14.61 23.70
N PRO A 11 20.91 -15.47 24.29
CA PRO A 11 20.91 -16.89 23.98
C PRO A 11 19.50 -17.50 24.03
N LYS A 12 19.21 -18.47 23.16
CA LYS A 12 17.87 -19.05 23.00
C LYS A 12 17.25 -19.47 24.32
N PHE A 13 18.00 -20.20 25.18
CA PHE A 13 17.44 -20.68 26.44
C PHE A 13 17.07 -19.55 27.41
N ILE A 14 17.85 -18.45 27.42
CA ILE A 14 17.53 -17.27 28.26
C ILE A 14 16.26 -16.59 27.71
N ARG A 15 16.12 -16.46 26.39
CA ARG A 15 14.90 -15.90 25.76
C ARG A 15 13.68 -16.72 26.13
N ASP A 16 13.77 -18.05 26.02
CA ASP A 16 12.66 -18.95 26.31
C ASP A 16 12.28 -18.90 27.80
N LEU A 17 13.24 -18.86 28.70
CA LEU A 17 12.99 -18.70 30.12
C LEU A 17 12.36 -17.35 30.46
N THR A 18 12.91 -16.27 29.90
CA THR A 18 12.38 -14.91 30.10
C THR A 18 10.94 -14.81 29.59
N ALA A 19 10.64 -15.35 28.40
CA ALA A 19 9.28 -15.36 27.85
C ALA A 19 8.30 -16.10 28.76
N ARG A 20 8.70 -17.24 29.32
CA ARG A 20 7.87 -18.01 30.29
C ARG A 20 7.63 -17.23 31.58
N VAL A 21 8.63 -16.58 32.14
CA VAL A 21 8.48 -15.75 33.34
C VAL A 21 7.53 -14.59 33.07
N ILE A 22 7.72 -13.90 31.95
CA ILE A 22 6.86 -12.79 31.53
C ILE A 22 5.43 -13.27 31.32
N SER A 23 5.18 -14.41 30.69
CA SER A 23 3.83 -14.94 30.44
C SER A 23 3.04 -15.23 31.71
N VAL A 24 3.71 -15.54 32.82
CA VAL A 24 3.06 -15.73 34.15
C VAL A 24 2.83 -14.41 34.88
N ALA A 25 3.77 -13.47 34.78
CA ALA A 25 3.72 -12.19 35.50
C ALA A 25 2.83 -11.15 34.80
N LEU A 26 2.92 -11.08 33.45
CA LEU A 26 2.28 -10.05 32.65
C LEU A 26 0.75 -9.97 32.83
N PRO A 27 -0.03 -11.07 32.84
CA PRO A 27 -1.48 -11.01 33.03
C PRO A 27 -1.90 -10.38 34.35
N LYS A 28 -1.04 -10.39 35.37
CA LYS A 28 -1.31 -9.81 36.71
C LYS A 28 -1.18 -8.29 36.71
N VAL A 29 -0.47 -7.71 35.76
CA VAL A 29 -0.16 -6.26 35.71
C VAL A 29 -0.67 -5.61 34.43
N ALA A 30 -1.02 -6.36 33.40
CA ALA A 30 -1.40 -5.86 32.09
C ALA A 30 -2.65 -4.95 32.11
N TRP A 31 -3.57 -5.19 33.05
CA TRP A 31 -4.79 -4.40 33.25
C TRP A 31 -4.59 -3.15 34.10
N ASP A 32 -3.47 -2.99 34.76
CA ASP A 32 -3.21 -1.85 35.62
C ASP A 32 -2.69 -0.66 34.80
N LYS A 33 -3.57 0.32 34.60
CA LYS A 33 -3.30 1.53 33.79
C LYS A 33 -2.06 2.31 34.21
N LYS A 34 -1.62 2.19 35.48
CA LYS A 34 -0.42 2.90 35.99
C LYS A 34 0.87 2.46 35.30
N TYR A 35 0.92 1.21 34.77
CA TYR A 35 2.10 0.69 34.09
C TYR A 35 2.14 1.02 32.59
N TYR A 36 1.05 1.54 32.00
CA TYR A 36 1.00 1.86 30.58
C TYR A 36 2.15 2.75 30.11
N ARG A 37 2.39 3.84 30.84
CA ARG A 37 3.48 4.78 30.53
C ARG A 37 4.88 4.16 30.69
N LEU A 38 5.04 3.21 31.59
CA LEU A 38 6.30 2.49 31.75
C LEU A 38 6.60 1.66 30.50
N TRP A 39 5.61 0.91 30.02
CA TRP A 39 5.80 0.06 28.83
C TRP A 39 6.00 0.90 27.56
N GLU A 40 5.20 1.94 27.38
CA GLU A 40 5.33 2.87 26.25
C GLU A 40 6.75 3.48 26.18
N LYS A 41 7.35 3.87 27.32
CA LYS A 41 8.75 4.34 27.37
C LYS A 41 9.77 3.29 26.98
N THR A 42 9.47 2.02 27.13
CA THR A 42 10.36 0.91 26.70
C THR A 42 10.16 0.54 25.23
N GLY A 43 9.23 1.21 24.53
CA GLY A 43 8.94 0.96 23.11
C GLY A 43 7.94 -0.15 22.87
N PHE A 44 7.16 -0.56 23.87
CA PHE A 44 6.16 -1.61 23.76
C PHE A 44 4.80 -1.15 24.26
N HIS A 45 3.74 -1.68 23.63
CA HIS A 45 2.39 -1.62 24.14
C HIS A 45 1.97 -3.03 24.58
N VAL A 46 1.51 -3.14 25.82
CA VAL A 46 0.95 -4.39 26.35
C VAL A 46 -0.56 -4.27 26.35
N THR A 47 -1.19 -5.10 25.54
CA THR A 47 -2.64 -5.11 25.36
C THR A 47 -3.16 -6.50 25.72
N PRO A 48 -4.13 -6.62 26.64
CA PRO A 48 -4.74 -7.91 26.93
C PRO A 48 -5.42 -8.50 25.69
N ASN A 49 -5.38 -9.83 25.54
CA ASN A 49 -6.18 -10.52 24.54
C ASN A 49 -7.65 -10.54 25.03
N HIS A 50 -8.46 -9.61 24.50
CA HIS A 50 -9.83 -9.41 24.90
C HIS A 50 -10.63 -8.77 23.75
N PHE A 51 -11.91 -9.15 23.59
CA PHE A 51 -12.77 -8.69 22.49
C PHE A 51 -12.89 -7.17 22.31
N PHE A 52 -12.59 -6.42 23.36
CA PHE A 52 -12.66 -4.94 23.34
C PHE A 52 -11.41 -4.26 22.72
N PHE A 53 -10.32 -5.01 22.52
CA PHE A 53 -9.09 -4.46 21.96
C PHE A 53 -8.96 -4.73 20.46
N PRO A 54 -8.23 -3.89 19.72
CA PRO A 54 -8.17 -3.96 18.26
C PRO A 54 -7.38 -5.18 17.72
N ILE A 55 -6.55 -5.81 18.56
CA ILE A 55 -5.78 -7.00 18.16
C ILE A 55 -6.67 -8.23 18.35
N PRO A 56 -6.94 -9.00 17.29
CA PRO A 56 -7.80 -10.19 17.41
C PRO A 56 -7.09 -11.33 18.16
N ASP A 57 -7.87 -12.18 18.82
CA ASP A 57 -7.37 -13.48 19.24
C ASP A 57 -7.19 -14.38 18.01
N THR A 58 -5.96 -14.55 17.59
CA THR A 58 -5.63 -15.32 16.37
C THR A 58 -6.02 -16.80 16.48
N ASN A 59 -6.15 -17.34 17.70
CA ASN A 59 -6.63 -18.73 17.93
C ASN A 59 -8.14 -18.87 17.75
N ALA A 60 -8.89 -17.78 17.93
CA ALA A 60 -10.34 -17.74 17.78
C ALA A 60 -10.82 -17.38 16.37
N LEU A 61 -9.91 -17.02 15.45
CA LEU A 61 -10.28 -16.69 14.08
C LEU A 61 -10.88 -17.89 13.36
N ASP A 62 -11.94 -17.64 12.59
CA ASP A 62 -12.56 -18.67 11.73
C ASP A 62 -11.54 -19.23 10.75
N LYS A 63 -11.36 -20.55 10.74
CA LYS A 63 -10.41 -21.23 9.86
C LYS A 63 -10.72 -21.01 8.38
N GLY A 64 -11.99 -20.82 8.02
CA GLY A 64 -12.43 -20.52 6.66
C GLY A 64 -12.36 -19.03 6.27
N LEU A 65 -11.83 -18.15 7.12
CA LEU A 65 -11.78 -16.71 6.86
C LEU A 65 -11.10 -16.37 5.54
N TRP A 66 -9.99 -17.02 5.23
CA TRP A 66 -9.19 -16.77 4.02
C TRP A 66 -9.73 -17.41 2.74
N GLU A 67 -10.76 -18.26 2.88
CA GLU A 67 -11.46 -18.90 1.75
C GLU A 67 -12.73 -18.13 1.36
N LYS A 68 -13.16 -17.19 2.21
CA LYS A 68 -14.35 -16.37 1.99
C LYS A 68 -14.02 -15.19 1.08
N GLU A 69 -14.91 -14.97 0.12
CA GLU A 69 -14.89 -13.77 -0.74
C GLU A 69 -15.94 -12.77 -0.23
N SER A 70 -15.55 -11.52 -0.04
CA SER A 70 -16.52 -10.44 0.17
C SER A 70 -17.40 -10.28 -1.06
N MET A 71 -18.69 -10.07 -0.87
CA MET A 71 -19.62 -9.74 -1.96
C MET A 71 -19.44 -8.30 -2.48
N LEU A 72 -18.61 -7.48 -1.84
CA LEU A 72 -18.36 -6.08 -2.18
C LEU A 72 -19.66 -5.28 -2.40
N VAL A 73 -20.64 -5.50 -1.51
CA VAL A 73 -21.98 -4.88 -1.61
C VAL A 73 -21.86 -3.37 -1.68
N GLY A 74 -22.55 -2.77 -2.65
CA GLY A 74 -22.54 -1.31 -2.88
C GLY A 74 -21.32 -0.79 -3.63
N ILE A 75 -20.40 -1.67 -4.08
CA ILE A 75 -19.23 -1.28 -4.88
C ILE A 75 -19.40 -1.78 -6.32
N ASP A 76 -19.44 -0.84 -7.27
CA ASP A 76 -19.33 -1.18 -8.69
C ASP A 76 -17.85 -1.42 -9.03
N MET A 77 -17.52 -2.67 -9.32
CA MET A 77 -16.16 -3.07 -9.71
C MET A 77 -15.81 -2.68 -11.15
N ASN A 78 -16.71 -2.03 -11.88
CA ASN A 78 -16.47 -1.46 -13.21
C ASN A 78 -15.73 -2.45 -14.15
N MET A 79 -16.27 -3.64 -14.27
CA MET A 79 -15.63 -4.78 -14.94
C MET A 79 -15.20 -4.49 -16.38
N ASN A 80 -16.02 -3.72 -17.13
CA ASN A 80 -15.71 -3.42 -18.53
C ASN A 80 -14.43 -2.59 -18.66
N GLU A 81 -14.23 -1.59 -17.80
CA GLU A 81 -13.01 -0.77 -17.83
C GLU A 81 -11.79 -1.57 -17.39
N GLN A 82 -11.91 -2.41 -16.36
CA GLN A 82 -10.83 -3.31 -15.94
C GLN A 82 -10.42 -4.28 -17.05
N LEU A 83 -11.38 -4.89 -17.75
CA LEU A 83 -11.10 -5.76 -18.89
C LEU A 83 -10.46 -5.01 -20.05
N LYS A 84 -10.89 -3.79 -20.35
CA LYS A 84 -10.27 -2.94 -21.36
C LYS A 84 -8.81 -2.62 -21.00
N LEU A 85 -8.53 -2.25 -19.75
CA LEU A 85 -7.15 -2.05 -19.27
C LEU A 85 -6.33 -3.32 -19.46
N LEU A 86 -6.84 -4.46 -18.98
CA LEU A 86 -6.14 -5.75 -19.03
C LEU A 86 -5.84 -6.22 -20.45
N THR A 87 -6.81 -6.10 -21.37
CA THR A 87 -6.71 -6.75 -22.69
C THR A 87 -6.29 -5.83 -23.82
N GLN A 88 -6.44 -4.50 -23.65
CA GLN A 88 -6.18 -3.54 -24.72
C GLN A 88 -5.13 -2.49 -24.40
N ILE A 89 -4.94 -2.16 -23.11
CA ILE A 89 -4.05 -1.07 -22.71
C ILE A 89 -2.71 -1.63 -22.19
N PHE A 90 -2.71 -2.45 -21.16
CA PHE A 90 -1.49 -2.98 -20.56
C PHE A 90 -0.61 -3.76 -21.54
N PRO A 91 -1.17 -4.57 -22.47
CA PRO A 91 -0.34 -5.26 -23.46
C PRO A 91 0.52 -4.34 -24.33
N LYS A 92 0.17 -3.06 -24.48
CA LYS A 92 0.95 -2.09 -25.27
C LYS A 92 2.31 -1.78 -24.65
N TYR A 93 2.48 -2.05 -23.36
CA TYR A 93 3.69 -1.72 -22.60
C TYR A 93 4.52 -2.95 -22.21
N GLN A 94 4.12 -4.17 -22.66
CA GLN A 94 4.81 -5.42 -22.29
C GLN A 94 6.30 -5.42 -22.59
N GLU A 95 6.72 -4.84 -23.71
CA GLU A 95 8.13 -4.77 -24.10
C GLU A 95 8.95 -3.83 -23.18
N GLU A 96 8.26 -2.98 -22.40
CA GLU A 96 8.89 -2.08 -21.43
C GLU A 96 9.10 -2.74 -20.06
N TYR A 97 8.47 -3.91 -19.79
CA TYR A 97 8.55 -4.63 -18.51
C TYR A 97 9.86 -5.41 -18.30
N ALA A 98 10.94 -5.02 -18.92
CA ALA A 98 12.23 -5.68 -18.75
C ALA A 98 12.78 -5.56 -17.32
N PHE A 99 11.92 -5.91 -16.32
CA PHE A 99 12.29 -5.93 -14.92
C PHE A 99 13.19 -7.13 -14.63
N ARG A 100 14.32 -6.87 -14.01
CA ARG A 100 15.22 -7.93 -13.60
C ARG A 100 14.64 -8.69 -12.40
N THR A 101 14.99 -9.97 -12.28
CA THR A 101 14.55 -10.77 -11.13
C THR A 101 15.30 -10.39 -9.86
N ALA A 102 16.62 -10.19 -9.95
CA ALA A 102 17.48 -9.91 -8.82
C ALA A 102 18.05 -8.49 -8.84
N LYS A 103 18.51 -8.03 -7.69
CA LYS A 103 19.17 -6.74 -7.48
C LYS A 103 20.35 -6.55 -8.44
N THR A 104 20.49 -5.35 -8.99
CA THR A 104 21.59 -4.94 -9.87
C THR A 104 22.59 -4.04 -9.14
N SER A 105 23.62 -3.59 -9.85
CA SER A 105 24.57 -2.59 -9.35
C SER A 105 24.00 -1.20 -9.25
N THR A 106 22.88 -0.91 -9.94
CA THR A 106 22.21 0.40 -9.91
C THR A 106 21.25 0.45 -8.72
N PRO A 107 21.48 1.29 -7.69
CA PRO A 107 20.75 1.25 -6.45
C PRO A 107 19.24 1.55 -6.56
N TYR A 108 18.85 2.33 -7.57
CA TYR A 108 17.47 2.74 -7.86
C TYR A 108 16.84 1.96 -9.03
N GLU A 109 17.43 0.83 -9.43
CA GLU A 109 16.82 -0.06 -10.41
C GLU A 109 15.87 -1.02 -9.69
N TYR A 110 14.61 -1.05 -10.17
CA TYR A 110 13.62 -2.00 -9.68
C TYR A 110 13.99 -3.43 -10.09
N TYR A 111 13.75 -4.38 -9.21
CA TYR A 111 13.86 -5.82 -9.48
C TYR A 111 12.70 -6.57 -8.80
N LEU A 112 12.27 -7.70 -9.39
CA LEU A 112 11.05 -8.41 -8.99
C LEU A 112 11.12 -9.04 -7.59
N ASP A 113 12.25 -9.65 -7.22
CA ASP A 113 12.41 -10.35 -5.94
C ASP A 113 12.90 -9.40 -4.82
N ASN A 114 12.26 -8.23 -4.70
CA ASN A 114 12.64 -7.20 -3.72
C ASN A 114 11.96 -7.38 -2.35
N GLY A 115 10.95 -8.25 -2.25
CA GLY A 115 10.25 -8.56 -1.00
C GLY A 115 9.23 -7.51 -0.52
N SER A 116 8.99 -6.44 -1.29
CA SER A 116 8.04 -5.36 -0.92
C SER A 116 7.04 -5.09 -2.03
N PHE A 117 7.47 -4.55 -3.16
CA PHE A 117 6.59 -4.21 -4.28
C PHE A 117 6.67 -5.28 -5.36
N GLY A 118 5.63 -6.11 -5.48
CA GLY A 118 5.69 -7.39 -6.18
C GLY A 118 5.45 -7.34 -7.68
N ALA A 119 5.56 -8.54 -8.25
CA ALA A 119 5.17 -8.85 -9.61
C ALA A 119 3.69 -8.51 -9.87
N VAL A 120 3.32 -8.24 -11.11
CA VAL A 120 2.01 -7.74 -11.55
C VAL A 120 1.76 -6.29 -11.09
N ASP A 121 1.89 -5.97 -9.80
CA ASP A 121 1.66 -4.61 -9.31
C ASP A 121 2.64 -3.61 -9.90
N ALA A 122 3.91 -3.99 -10.06
CA ALA A 122 4.92 -3.17 -10.72
C ALA A 122 4.61 -2.93 -12.21
N GLU A 123 4.14 -3.96 -12.90
CA GLU A 123 3.76 -3.87 -14.33
C GLU A 123 2.50 -3.04 -14.51
N VAL A 124 1.53 -3.17 -13.58
CA VAL A 124 0.32 -2.33 -13.56
C VAL A 124 0.70 -0.87 -13.30
N LEU A 125 1.51 -0.58 -12.28
CA LEU A 125 1.96 0.78 -11.98
C LEU A 125 2.66 1.42 -13.18
N HIS A 126 3.61 0.71 -13.78
CA HIS A 126 4.30 1.16 -14.99
C HIS A 126 3.30 1.51 -16.10
N SER A 127 2.38 0.60 -16.39
CA SER A 127 1.40 0.76 -17.46
C SER A 127 0.41 1.89 -17.21
N MET A 128 -0.02 2.09 -15.96
CA MET A 128 -0.88 3.19 -15.57
C MET A 128 -0.20 4.54 -15.81
N ILE A 129 1.07 4.68 -15.41
CA ILE A 129 1.84 5.92 -15.64
C ILE A 129 2.05 6.16 -17.13
N ARG A 130 2.37 5.11 -17.90
CA ARG A 130 2.54 5.19 -19.35
C ARG A 130 1.26 5.56 -20.09
N TYR A 131 0.12 5.07 -19.60
CA TYR A 131 -1.19 5.30 -20.24
C TYR A 131 -1.79 6.66 -19.90
N PHE A 132 -1.84 7.01 -18.61
CA PHE A 132 -2.48 8.25 -18.15
C PHE A 132 -1.58 9.47 -18.27
N LYS A 133 -0.24 9.29 -18.32
CA LYS A 133 0.76 10.36 -18.49
C LYS A 133 0.57 11.50 -17.51
N PRO A 134 0.58 11.20 -16.19
CA PRO A 134 0.37 12.21 -15.17
C PRO A 134 1.41 13.32 -15.29
N LYS A 135 0.99 14.57 -15.04
CA LYS A 135 1.92 15.70 -14.88
C LYS A 135 2.55 15.68 -13.49
N ARG A 136 1.83 15.14 -12.51
CA ARG A 136 2.29 15.00 -11.13
C ARG A 136 1.92 13.66 -10.55
N ILE A 137 2.85 13.08 -9.78
CA ILE A 137 2.63 11.91 -8.94
C ILE A 137 3.05 12.29 -7.52
N ILE A 138 2.13 12.15 -6.55
CA ILE A 138 2.45 12.22 -5.12
C ILE A 138 2.41 10.80 -4.59
N GLU A 139 3.56 10.30 -4.14
CA GLU A 139 3.72 8.95 -3.62
C GLU A 139 3.92 8.99 -2.11
N ILE A 140 2.98 8.36 -1.38
CA ILE A 140 2.99 8.23 0.08
C ILE A 140 3.55 6.87 0.44
N GLY A 141 4.65 6.83 1.22
CA GLY A 141 5.44 5.62 1.40
C GLY A 141 6.25 5.33 0.15
N SER A 142 7.56 5.41 0.25
CA SER A 142 8.43 5.41 -0.93
C SER A 142 9.50 4.32 -0.84
N GLY A 143 9.72 3.65 -1.95
CA GLY A 143 10.67 2.54 -2.01
C GLY A 143 10.82 1.98 -3.41
N PHE A 144 10.55 0.70 -3.60
CA PHE A 144 10.66 0.04 -4.91
C PHE A 144 9.61 0.52 -5.91
N SER A 145 8.41 0.90 -5.45
CA SER A 145 7.38 1.54 -6.27
C SER A 145 7.86 2.84 -6.89
N THR A 146 8.62 3.65 -6.12
CA THR A 146 9.21 4.92 -6.60
C THR A 146 10.18 4.68 -7.77
N TYR A 147 10.93 3.58 -7.76
CA TYR A 147 11.85 3.25 -8.85
C TYR A 147 11.10 2.88 -10.14
N VAL A 148 9.98 2.15 -10.01
CA VAL A 148 9.08 1.86 -11.14
C VAL A 148 8.47 3.14 -11.68
N SER A 149 7.94 3.98 -10.79
CA SER A 149 7.33 5.27 -11.15
C SER A 149 8.31 6.18 -11.89
N ALA A 150 9.52 6.35 -11.34
CA ALA A 150 10.56 7.17 -11.96
C ALA A 150 10.94 6.68 -13.35
N ARG A 151 11.14 5.36 -13.54
CA ARG A 151 11.43 4.77 -14.85
C ARG A 151 10.31 5.03 -15.85
N ALA A 152 9.05 4.83 -15.47
CA ALA A 152 7.92 5.07 -16.35
C ALA A 152 7.79 6.56 -16.74
N CYS A 153 8.05 7.48 -15.79
CA CYS A 153 8.06 8.92 -16.04
C CYS A 153 9.19 9.32 -17.02
N LEU A 154 10.38 8.74 -16.87
CA LEU A 154 11.49 8.98 -17.80
C LEU A 154 11.16 8.49 -19.21
N LEU A 155 10.49 7.34 -19.35
CA LEU A 155 10.03 6.85 -20.66
C LEU A 155 8.94 7.75 -21.27
N ASN A 156 8.04 8.33 -20.47
CA ASN A 156 7.07 9.32 -20.95
C ASN A 156 7.78 10.57 -21.47
N LYS A 157 8.82 11.03 -20.78
CA LYS A 157 9.63 12.18 -21.22
C LYS A 157 10.37 11.88 -22.51
N GLU A 158 11.03 10.72 -22.61
CA GLU A 158 11.83 10.33 -23.76
C GLU A 158 10.98 10.10 -25.01
N LYS A 159 9.88 9.35 -24.88
CA LYS A 159 9.10 8.90 -26.04
C LYS A 159 7.99 9.87 -26.46
N GLU A 160 7.52 10.73 -25.55
CA GLU A 160 6.28 11.48 -25.73
C GLU A 160 6.36 12.93 -25.20
N GLU A 161 7.55 13.38 -24.80
CA GLU A 161 7.84 14.73 -24.30
C GLU A 161 7.01 15.16 -23.08
N VAL A 162 6.44 14.18 -22.34
CA VAL A 162 5.66 14.44 -21.13
C VAL A 162 6.56 14.44 -19.91
N ASN A 163 6.67 15.60 -19.25
CA ASN A 163 7.39 15.74 -17.99
C ASN A 163 6.46 15.50 -16.81
N THR A 164 6.82 14.56 -15.94
CA THR A 164 6.10 14.25 -14.71
C THR A 164 6.92 14.72 -13.50
N GLU A 165 6.28 15.45 -12.60
CA GLU A 165 6.81 15.74 -11.27
C GLU A 165 6.48 14.59 -10.32
N LEU A 166 7.49 13.78 -9.96
CA LEU A 166 7.36 12.69 -8.98
C LEU A 166 7.83 13.19 -7.61
N VAL A 167 6.89 13.32 -6.68
CA VAL A 167 7.13 13.76 -5.30
C VAL A 167 6.92 12.59 -4.36
N ALA A 168 7.97 12.22 -3.63
CA ALA A 168 7.93 11.17 -2.61
C ALA A 168 7.71 11.78 -1.22
N VAL A 169 6.76 11.24 -0.45
CA VAL A 169 6.52 11.58 0.96
C VAL A 169 6.87 10.37 1.81
N GLU A 170 8.01 10.41 2.52
CA GLU A 170 8.52 9.29 3.30
C GLU A 170 9.24 9.80 4.56
N PRO A 171 8.73 9.52 5.77
CA PRO A 171 9.34 10.02 7.00
C PRO A 171 10.70 9.38 7.31
N PHE A 172 10.95 8.16 6.82
CA PHE A 172 12.15 7.37 7.12
C PHE A 172 12.85 6.87 5.84
N PRO A 173 13.19 7.76 4.89
CA PRO A 173 13.71 7.37 3.60
C PRO A 173 15.04 6.64 3.73
N ASN A 174 15.25 5.65 2.86
CA ASN A 174 16.55 5.00 2.71
C ASN A 174 17.58 5.94 2.06
N ASP A 175 18.84 5.53 2.04
CA ASP A 175 19.92 6.38 1.55
C ASP A 175 19.83 6.64 0.03
N VAL A 176 19.20 5.76 -0.75
CA VAL A 176 18.97 5.94 -2.20
C VAL A 176 17.95 7.05 -2.43
N LEU A 177 16.84 7.05 -1.71
CA LEU A 177 15.83 8.11 -1.77
C LEU A 177 16.41 9.46 -1.35
N LYS A 178 17.22 9.50 -0.26
CA LYS A 178 17.88 10.73 0.21
C LYS A 178 18.89 11.29 -0.79
N GLY A 179 19.60 10.39 -1.48
CA GLY A 179 20.57 10.78 -2.51
C GLY A 179 19.92 11.31 -3.78
N GLY A 180 18.63 11.04 -3.98
CA GLY A 180 17.94 11.32 -5.23
C GLY A 180 18.41 10.42 -6.37
N PHE A 181 17.61 10.34 -7.43
CA PHE A 181 17.92 9.59 -8.64
C PHE A 181 17.11 10.14 -9.82
N PRO A 182 17.51 9.83 -11.07
CA PRO A 182 16.78 10.29 -12.25
C PRO A 182 15.30 9.90 -12.21
N GLY A 183 14.41 10.87 -12.43
CA GLY A 183 12.98 10.71 -12.40
C GLY A 183 12.31 11.01 -11.04
N LEU A 184 13.04 11.07 -9.92
CA LEU A 184 12.55 11.61 -8.66
C LEU A 184 12.73 13.13 -8.63
N SER A 185 11.64 13.89 -8.45
CA SER A 185 11.66 15.35 -8.45
C SER A 185 11.89 15.95 -7.08
N ALA A 186 11.25 15.37 -6.04
CA ALA A 186 11.38 15.84 -4.67
C ALA A 186 11.13 14.72 -3.65
N LEU A 187 11.74 14.87 -2.47
CA LEU A 187 11.52 14.03 -1.29
C LEU A 187 11.07 14.92 -0.12
N ILE A 188 9.88 14.65 0.41
CA ILE A 188 9.33 15.28 1.61
C ILE A 188 9.52 14.32 2.78
N GLN A 189 10.52 14.60 3.62
CA GLN A 189 10.85 13.76 4.77
C GLN A 189 10.06 14.18 6.01
N LYS A 190 8.74 13.89 5.99
CA LYS A 190 7.82 14.19 7.09
C LYS A 190 6.79 13.07 7.25
N PRO A 191 6.25 12.85 8.47
CA PRO A 191 5.01 12.10 8.63
C PRO A 191 3.90 12.74 7.79
N LEU A 192 3.06 11.90 7.20
CA LEU A 192 2.04 12.34 6.24
C LEU A 192 1.07 13.37 6.84
N GLU A 193 0.65 13.18 8.07
CA GLU A 193 -0.25 14.07 8.79
C GLU A 193 0.34 15.47 9.09
N GLN A 194 1.61 15.68 8.79
CA GLN A 194 2.30 16.98 8.86
C GLN A 194 2.53 17.62 7.49
N VAL A 195 2.08 16.96 6.42
CA VAL A 195 2.15 17.50 5.06
C VAL A 195 0.91 18.32 4.78
N ASP A 196 1.11 19.48 4.17
CA ASP A 196 0.02 20.41 3.87
C ASP A 196 -0.98 19.78 2.89
N LEU A 197 -2.27 19.95 3.15
CA LEU A 197 -3.36 19.51 2.28
C LEU A 197 -3.30 20.16 0.89
N ASP A 198 -2.74 21.35 0.77
CA ASP A 198 -2.60 22.05 -0.52
C ASP A 198 -1.76 21.25 -1.51
N LEU A 199 -0.78 20.47 -1.04
CA LEU A 199 -0.02 19.56 -1.91
C LEU A 199 -0.95 18.60 -2.64
N PHE A 200 -1.88 17.96 -1.92
CA PHE A 200 -2.82 16.98 -2.49
C PHE A 200 -3.94 17.66 -3.29
N CYS A 201 -4.37 18.84 -2.84
CA CYS A 201 -5.38 19.65 -3.53
C CYS A 201 -4.87 20.20 -4.87
N SER A 202 -3.56 20.25 -5.09
CA SER A 202 -2.95 20.69 -6.34
C SER A 202 -2.96 19.64 -7.45
N LEU A 203 -3.35 18.38 -7.16
CA LEU A 203 -3.50 17.33 -8.16
C LEU A 203 -4.65 17.66 -9.13
N GLU A 204 -4.38 17.48 -10.41
CA GLU A 204 -5.33 17.70 -11.52
C GLU A 204 -5.79 16.36 -12.12
N ALA A 205 -6.67 16.45 -13.13
CA ALA A 205 -7.15 15.26 -13.84
C ALA A 205 -5.99 14.48 -14.47
N ASN A 206 -5.99 13.16 -14.26
CA ASN A 206 -4.97 12.18 -14.62
C ASN A 206 -3.67 12.24 -13.77
N ASP A 207 -3.55 13.17 -12.82
CA ASP A 207 -2.47 13.08 -11.84
C ASP A 207 -2.72 11.94 -10.86
N PHE A 208 -1.65 11.47 -10.22
CA PHE A 208 -1.70 10.31 -9.33
C PHE A 208 -1.45 10.69 -7.88
N LEU A 209 -2.29 10.14 -7.01
CA LEU A 209 -2.00 9.94 -5.59
C LEU A 209 -1.74 8.45 -5.37
N PHE A 210 -0.50 8.09 -5.11
CA PHE A 210 -0.09 6.71 -4.83
C PHE A 210 0.05 6.54 -3.31
N ILE A 211 -0.67 5.55 -2.75
CA ILE A 211 -0.74 5.28 -1.30
C ILE A 211 -0.18 3.89 -1.03
N ASP A 212 0.93 3.86 -0.30
CA ASP A 212 1.55 2.66 0.26
C ASP A 212 2.09 3.03 1.66
N SER A 213 1.18 3.21 2.61
CA SER A 213 1.45 3.84 3.90
C SER A 213 1.58 2.84 5.05
N THR A 214 1.05 3.14 6.25
CA THR A 214 1.13 2.19 7.38
C THR A 214 0.06 1.11 7.36
N HIS A 215 -0.94 1.19 6.52
CA HIS A 215 -2.09 0.30 6.39
C HIS A 215 -2.95 0.15 7.66
N VAL A 216 -2.74 0.98 8.68
CA VAL A 216 -3.44 0.88 9.96
C VAL A 216 -4.26 2.14 10.25
N LEU A 217 -5.58 1.98 10.34
CA LEU A 217 -6.45 3.04 10.84
C LEU A 217 -6.24 3.23 12.35
N LYS A 218 -5.56 4.29 12.72
CA LYS A 218 -5.27 4.64 14.11
C LYS A 218 -5.53 6.13 14.38
N ILE A 219 -5.70 6.47 15.66
CA ILE A 219 -5.87 7.86 16.10
C ILE A 219 -4.65 8.68 15.70
N GLY A 220 -4.87 9.78 14.96
CA GLY A 220 -3.80 10.68 14.50
C GLY A 220 -2.87 10.08 13.44
N GLY A 221 -3.25 8.96 12.81
CA GLY A 221 -2.43 8.28 11.81
C GLY A 221 -2.71 8.73 10.37
N ASP A 222 -1.81 8.31 9.50
CA ASP A 222 -1.79 8.56 8.07
C ASP A 222 -3.03 8.03 7.33
N VAL A 223 -3.46 6.80 7.58
CA VAL A 223 -4.67 6.22 6.95
C VAL A 223 -5.90 7.07 7.28
N LYS A 224 -6.07 7.51 8.53
CA LYS A 224 -7.16 8.43 8.90
C LYS A 224 -7.08 9.72 8.09
N TYR A 225 -5.89 10.32 8.00
CA TYR A 225 -5.68 11.57 7.29
C TYR A 225 -5.97 11.44 5.80
N LEU A 226 -5.49 10.37 5.16
CA LEU A 226 -5.76 10.09 3.75
C LEU A 226 -7.25 9.98 3.44
N TYR A 227 -7.95 9.11 4.16
CA TYR A 227 -9.34 8.77 3.81
C TYR A 227 -10.35 9.83 4.23
N LEU A 228 -10.09 10.58 5.29
CA LEU A 228 -11.04 11.56 5.83
C LEU A 228 -10.72 12.99 5.42
N GLU A 229 -9.44 13.30 5.12
CA GLU A 229 -9.05 14.67 4.79
C GLU A 229 -8.59 14.81 3.33
N VAL A 230 -7.74 13.90 2.83
CA VAL A 230 -7.16 14.02 1.48
C VAL A 230 -8.13 13.57 0.39
N LEU A 231 -8.59 12.31 0.41
CA LEU A 231 -9.42 11.74 -0.66
C LEU A 231 -10.70 12.56 -0.95
N PRO A 232 -11.44 13.05 0.07
CA PRO A 232 -12.63 13.85 -0.20
C PRO A 232 -12.36 15.17 -0.92
N ARG A 233 -11.13 15.71 -0.80
CA ARG A 233 -10.71 17.00 -1.37
C ARG A 233 -10.10 16.91 -2.76
N LEU A 234 -9.86 15.70 -3.26
CA LEU A 234 -9.27 15.51 -4.59
C LEU A 234 -10.16 16.10 -5.70
N THR A 235 -9.53 16.62 -6.72
CA THR A 235 -10.18 17.16 -7.90
C THR A 235 -10.67 16.03 -8.81
N LYS A 236 -11.75 16.28 -9.57
CA LYS A 236 -12.25 15.35 -10.58
C LYS A 236 -11.15 14.93 -11.55
N GLY A 237 -11.07 13.62 -11.80
CA GLY A 237 -10.10 13.04 -12.73
C GLY A 237 -8.80 12.60 -12.07
N VAL A 238 -8.52 12.95 -10.80
CA VAL A 238 -7.37 12.43 -10.05
C VAL A 238 -7.52 10.92 -9.90
N ILE A 239 -6.43 10.20 -10.11
CA ILE A 239 -6.34 8.75 -9.99
C ILE A 239 -5.62 8.42 -8.70
N VAL A 240 -6.19 7.52 -7.91
CA VAL A 240 -5.64 7.08 -6.62
C VAL A 240 -5.29 5.62 -6.71
N HIS A 241 -4.08 5.28 -6.31
CA HIS A 241 -3.65 3.92 -6.01
C HIS A 241 -3.64 3.70 -4.50
N SER A 242 -4.18 2.58 -4.05
CA SER A 242 -3.95 2.05 -2.70
C SER A 242 -3.31 0.68 -2.81
N HIS A 243 -2.14 0.52 -2.16
CA HIS A 243 -1.39 -0.73 -2.15
C HIS A 243 -1.90 -1.66 -1.04
N ASP A 244 -1.59 -2.96 -1.15
CA ASP A 244 -1.98 -3.99 -0.19
C ASP A 244 -3.49 -4.09 0.07
N ILE A 245 -4.28 -3.94 -1.00
CA ILE A 245 -5.74 -4.12 -1.04
C ILE A 245 -6.07 -5.36 -1.86
N PHE A 246 -6.60 -6.37 -1.20
CA PHE A 246 -6.77 -7.72 -1.74
C PHE A 246 -8.20 -8.10 -2.07
N PHE A 247 -9.08 -7.12 -2.33
CA PHE A 247 -10.47 -7.44 -2.69
C PHE A 247 -10.58 -8.57 -3.71
N PRO A 248 -11.48 -9.53 -3.54
CA PRO A 248 -12.54 -9.67 -2.51
C PRO A 248 -12.09 -10.45 -1.26
N PHE A 249 -10.80 -10.74 -1.10
CA PHE A 249 -10.26 -11.57 -0.03
C PHE A 249 -9.81 -10.76 1.19
N GLU A 250 -9.49 -11.50 2.26
CA GLU A 250 -8.83 -10.99 3.45
C GLU A 250 -7.33 -10.76 3.18
N TYR A 251 -6.66 -10.06 4.08
CA TYR A 251 -5.19 -9.96 4.09
C TYR A 251 -4.54 -11.35 4.08
N PRO A 252 -3.36 -11.54 3.48
CA PRO A 252 -2.70 -12.83 3.43
C PRO A 252 -2.60 -13.49 4.81
N LYS A 253 -2.93 -14.78 4.88
CA LYS A 253 -2.95 -15.56 6.13
C LYS A 253 -1.65 -15.49 6.90
N SER A 254 -0.51 -15.58 6.20
CA SER A 254 0.82 -15.49 6.81
C SER A 254 1.09 -14.11 7.43
N TRP A 255 0.57 -13.03 6.83
CA TRP A 255 0.72 -11.69 7.39
C TRP A 255 0.01 -11.56 8.73
N VAL A 256 -1.18 -12.14 8.85
CA VAL A 256 -1.97 -12.09 10.09
C VAL A 256 -1.43 -13.05 11.14
N LEU A 257 -1.18 -14.32 10.78
CA LEU A 257 -0.86 -15.37 11.75
C LEU A 257 0.63 -15.52 12.06
N GLU A 258 1.52 -15.15 11.14
CA GLU A 258 2.97 -15.32 11.30
C GLU A 258 3.67 -13.98 11.56
N ASN A 259 3.33 -12.93 10.76
CA ASN A 259 3.93 -11.61 10.91
C ASN A 259 3.21 -10.75 11.94
N HIS A 260 1.99 -11.10 12.35
CA HIS A 260 1.12 -10.35 13.27
C HIS A 260 0.85 -8.91 12.78
N TRP A 261 0.66 -8.76 11.46
CA TRP A 261 0.26 -7.50 10.83
C TRP A 261 -1.26 -7.42 10.82
N PHE A 262 -1.82 -6.66 11.74
CA PHE A 262 -3.26 -6.47 11.88
C PHE A 262 -3.69 -5.17 11.20
N TRP A 263 -3.52 -5.15 9.88
CA TRP A 263 -3.85 -4.00 9.06
C TRP A 263 -5.36 -3.82 8.92
N THR A 264 -5.78 -2.59 8.67
CA THR A 264 -7.22 -2.24 8.69
C THR A 264 -7.63 -1.30 7.56
N GLU A 265 -6.69 -0.85 6.73
CA GLU A 265 -6.93 0.08 5.63
C GLU A 265 -7.93 -0.47 4.62
N GLN A 266 -7.80 -1.74 4.25
CA GLN A 266 -8.69 -2.42 3.31
C GLN A 266 -10.16 -2.32 3.73
N TYR A 267 -10.47 -2.48 5.01
CA TYR A 267 -11.85 -2.39 5.51
C TYR A 267 -12.38 -0.96 5.45
N LEU A 268 -11.55 0.03 5.76
CA LEU A 268 -11.90 1.43 5.62
C LEU A 268 -12.15 1.79 4.17
N LEU A 269 -11.29 1.33 3.25
CA LEU A 269 -11.45 1.57 1.81
C LEU A 269 -12.71 0.90 1.26
N GLN A 270 -13.03 -0.33 1.69
CA GLN A 270 -14.28 -0.98 1.31
C GLN A 270 -15.50 -0.18 1.78
N ALA A 271 -15.49 0.27 3.04
CA ALA A 271 -16.56 1.11 3.58
C ALA A 271 -16.64 2.47 2.86
N PHE A 272 -15.50 3.08 2.52
CA PHE A 272 -15.43 4.33 1.77
C PHE A 272 -16.02 4.21 0.35
N LEU A 273 -15.81 3.09 -0.33
CA LEU A 273 -16.30 2.85 -1.69
C LEU A 273 -17.75 2.37 -1.73
N ALA A 274 -18.25 1.73 -0.66
CA ALA A 274 -19.63 1.26 -0.62
C ALA A 274 -20.62 2.41 -0.80
N PHE A 275 -21.46 2.32 -1.83
CA PHE A 275 -22.45 3.36 -2.21
C PHE A 275 -21.85 4.74 -2.54
N ASN A 276 -20.53 4.85 -2.68
CA ASN A 276 -19.85 6.09 -3.02
C ASN A 276 -19.76 6.26 -4.54
N THR A 277 -20.63 7.08 -5.10
CA THR A 277 -20.66 7.38 -6.54
C THR A 277 -19.61 8.41 -7.00
N ALA A 278 -18.89 9.01 -6.05
CA ALA A 278 -17.88 10.02 -6.35
C ALA A 278 -16.55 9.43 -6.84
N PHE A 279 -16.37 8.14 -6.67
CA PHE A 279 -15.21 7.40 -7.19
C PHE A 279 -15.65 6.22 -8.04
N GLU A 280 -14.81 5.80 -8.97
CA GLU A 280 -14.98 4.59 -9.76
C GLU A 280 -13.75 3.72 -9.66
N VAL A 281 -13.93 2.40 -9.65
CA VAL A 281 -12.83 1.45 -9.72
C VAL A 281 -12.28 1.42 -11.15
N LEU A 282 -10.96 1.60 -11.28
CA LEU A 282 -10.22 1.43 -12.54
C LEU A 282 -9.58 0.05 -12.64
N TRP A 283 -9.00 -0.42 -11.52
CA TRP A 283 -8.30 -1.70 -11.47
C TRP A 283 -8.27 -2.23 -10.04
N ALA A 284 -8.49 -3.52 -9.88
CA ALA A 284 -8.34 -4.26 -8.63
C ALA A 284 -7.57 -5.55 -8.91
N GLY A 285 -6.28 -5.55 -8.55
CA GLY A 285 -5.32 -6.59 -8.95
C GLY A 285 -5.78 -8.00 -8.58
N GLN A 286 -6.09 -8.22 -7.30
CA GLN A 286 -6.52 -9.55 -6.83
C GLN A 286 -7.90 -9.96 -7.36
N TYR A 287 -8.83 -9.00 -7.50
CA TYR A 287 -10.13 -9.27 -8.10
C TYR A 287 -10.00 -9.75 -9.56
N MET A 288 -9.16 -9.09 -10.35
CA MET A 288 -8.92 -9.46 -11.74
C MET A 288 -8.12 -10.77 -11.84
N ASN A 289 -7.14 -10.99 -10.96
CA ASN A 289 -6.43 -12.25 -10.86
C ASN A 289 -7.37 -13.42 -10.56
N ARG A 290 -8.35 -13.23 -9.68
CA ARG A 290 -9.35 -14.23 -9.33
C ARG A 290 -10.33 -14.52 -10.46
N LYS A 291 -10.79 -13.48 -11.16
CA LYS A 291 -11.81 -13.61 -12.22
C LYS A 291 -11.23 -14.00 -13.59
N TYR A 292 -10.03 -13.52 -13.91
CA TYR A 292 -9.41 -13.63 -15.24
C TYR A 292 -7.93 -14.04 -15.17
N PRO A 293 -7.57 -15.14 -14.45
CA PRO A 293 -6.17 -15.53 -14.22
C PRO A 293 -5.42 -15.80 -15.53
N LYS A 294 -6.08 -16.34 -16.56
CA LYS A 294 -5.46 -16.61 -17.86
C LYS A 294 -5.09 -15.32 -18.59
N GLN A 295 -5.95 -14.30 -18.55
CA GLN A 295 -5.68 -13.00 -19.16
C GLN A 295 -4.58 -12.26 -18.39
N VAL A 296 -4.62 -12.29 -17.06
CA VAL A 296 -3.59 -11.70 -16.20
C VAL A 296 -2.23 -12.33 -16.49
N SER A 297 -2.14 -13.66 -16.53
CA SER A 297 -0.89 -14.36 -16.83
C SER A 297 -0.38 -14.12 -18.26
N LYS A 298 -1.27 -13.86 -19.21
CA LYS A 298 -0.89 -13.52 -20.58
C LYS A 298 -0.38 -12.08 -20.69
N THR A 299 -0.94 -11.17 -19.92
CA THR A 299 -0.64 -9.74 -19.98
C THR A 299 0.64 -9.39 -19.21
N PHE A 300 0.90 -10.05 -18.10
CA PHE A 300 2.03 -9.73 -17.22
C PHE A 300 3.09 -10.84 -17.24
N PRO A 301 4.25 -10.62 -17.87
CA PRO A 301 5.33 -11.62 -17.96
C PRO A 301 5.89 -12.08 -16.61
N SER A 302 5.80 -11.22 -15.57
CA SER A 302 6.23 -11.56 -14.21
C SER A 302 5.24 -12.41 -13.42
N TYR A 303 4.06 -12.69 -13.98
CA TYR A 303 3.00 -13.44 -13.30
C TYR A 303 3.49 -14.83 -12.84
N ARG A 304 3.22 -15.14 -11.60
CA ARG A 304 3.40 -16.47 -11.01
C ARG A 304 2.05 -17.02 -10.57
N LYS A 305 1.89 -18.36 -10.60
CA LYS A 305 0.60 -19.01 -10.27
C LYS A 305 0.11 -18.68 -8.85
N ASP A 306 1.03 -18.41 -7.94
CA ASP A 306 0.80 -18.01 -6.56
C ASP A 306 0.78 -16.49 -6.37
N ALA A 307 0.78 -15.71 -7.46
CA ALA A 307 0.71 -14.26 -7.39
C ALA A 307 -0.55 -13.79 -6.66
N PHE A 308 -0.35 -12.87 -5.74
CA PHE A 308 -1.42 -12.26 -4.94
C PHE A 308 -1.31 -10.73 -5.01
N PRO A 309 -1.60 -10.15 -6.21
CA PRO A 309 -1.41 -8.71 -6.41
C PRO A 309 -2.34 -7.88 -5.53
N GLY A 310 -1.78 -6.88 -4.88
CA GLY A 310 -2.46 -6.06 -3.87
C GLY A 310 -2.79 -4.64 -4.33
N SER A 311 -2.81 -4.33 -5.64
CA SER A 311 -3.08 -2.98 -6.10
C SER A 311 -4.57 -2.73 -6.34
N LEU A 312 -5.08 -1.63 -5.76
CA LEU A 312 -6.38 -1.07 -6.12
C LEU A 312 -6.22 0.34 -6.68
N TRP A 313 -6.84 0.59 -7.82
CA TRP A 313 -6.84 1.89 -8.50
C TRP A 313 -8.27 2.40 -8.63
N ILE A 314 -8.49 3.63 -8.20
CA ILE A 314 -9.77 4.32 -8.31
C ILE A 314 -9.59 5.70 -8.93
N LYS A 315 -10.64 6.26 -9.49
CA LYS A 315 -10.64 7.59 -10.09
C LYS A 315 -11.74 8.45 -9.52
N ARG A 316 -11.45 9.70 -9.20
CA ARG A 316 -12.44 10.68 -8.78
C ARG A 316 -13.34 11.07 -9.94
N LYS A 317 -14.66 10.89 -9.83
CA LYS A 317 -15.65 11.17 -10.88
C LYS A 317 -16.29 12.55 -10.79
N THR A 318 -16.43 13.06 -9.59
CA THR A 318 -17.16 14.30 -9.32
C THR A 318 -16.22 15.41 -8.87
N ASN A 319 -16.60 16.66 -9.14
CA ASN A 319 -15.92 17.82 -8.55
C ASN A 319 -16.14 17.86 -7.03
N LYS A 320 -15.27 18.60 -6.31
CA LYS A 320 -15.50 18.91 -4.90
C LYS A 320 -16.88 19.51 -4.72
N THR A 321 -17.68 18.96 -3.83
CA THR A 321 -18.79 19.69 -3.25
C THR A 321 -18.24 20.41 -2.03
N ILE A 322 -17.94 21.70 -2.18
CA ILE A 322 -17.64 22.56 -1.01
C ILE A 322 -19.02 22.86 -0.41
N ILE A 323 -19.29 22.28 0.76
CA ILE A 323 -20.43 22.64 1.60
C ILE A 323 -20.00 23.83 2.45
#